data_42da62a07b64df204d7d9706eaaf3fe1
#
_entry.id   42da62a07b64df204d7d9706eaaf3fe1
#
_cell.length_a   1.000
_cell.length_b   1.000
_cell.length_c   1.000
_cell.angle_alpha   90.00
_cell.angle_beta   90.00
_cell.angle_gamma   90.00
#
_symmetry.space_group_name_H-M   'P 1'
#
loop_
_entity.id
_entity.type
_entity.pdbx_description
1 polymer ?
#
loop_
_entity_poly.entity_id
_entity_poly.type
_entity_poly.pdbx_seq_one_letter_code
_entity_poly.pdbx_strand_id
1 'polypeptide(L)'
;KLAINTSSWKYDEDNDVYYQLGLTYCLKPATETYESLAIFVPGNFFTAEKKGDSYSCTVNEKAVVGSFTPSTAPVLMPINTGSVAAQLSPTKYGYDGLKPYMEAGCIYVYPGFRGRSAGYDTSSGSNDLYPGGSPWPVVDFKAAIRFVRYNATALPCDASRVFAYGFAGGGGMSAVLG
;
A
#
# COMPACT_ATOMS: atom_id res chain seq x y z
N LYS A 1 12.93 -7.87 -6.16
CA LYS A 1 13.53 -6.86 -5.24
C LYS A 1 12.42 -6.19 -4.48
N LEU A 2 12.58 -6.00 -3.15
CA LEU A 2 11.60 -5.28 -2.34
C LEU A 2 11.80 -3.75 -2.37
N ALA A 3 12.90 -3.26 -2.91
CA ALA A 3 13.14 -1.83 -3.06
C ALA A 3 12.23 -1.23 -4.14
N ILE A 4 11.53 -0.16 -3.82
CA ILE A 4 10.75 0.63 -4.76
C ILE A 4 11.68 1.22 -5.82
N ASN A 5 11.30 1.09 -7.08
CA ASN A 5 11.98 1.79 -8.17
C ASN A 5 11.54 3.24 -8.18
N THR A 6 12.40 4.13 -7.72
CA THR A 6 12.11 5.57 -7.63
C THR A 6 11.97 6.25 -8.99
N SER A 7 12.30 5.56 -10.10
CA SER A 7 12.16 6.06 -11.48
C SER A 7 10.94 5.49 -12.22
N SER A 8 10.04 4.80 -11.51
CA SER A 8 8.86 4.15 -12.11
C SER A 8 7.54 4.75 -11.63
N TRP A 9 7.56 5.95 -11.09
CA TRP A 9 6.34 6.61 -10.68
C TRP A 9 5.51 7.06 -11.88
N LYS A 10 4.20 6.91 -11.78
CA LYS A 10 3.23 7.55 -12.68
C LYS A 10 2.69 8.79 -12.00
N TYR A 11 2.16 9.73 -12.80
CA TYR A 11 1.68 11.00 -12.28
C TYR A 11 0.33 11.37 -12.90
N ASP A 12 -0.61 11.71 -12.02
CA ASP A 12 -1.87 12.35 -12.35
C ASP A 12 -1.69 13.86 -12.22
N GLU A 13 -1.54 14.55 -13.34
CA GLU A 13 -1.33 16.00 -13.38
C GLU A 13 -2.55 16.79 -12.92
N ASP A 14 -3.75 16.28 -13.15
CA ASP A 14 -4.99 16.99 -12.80
C ASP A 14 -5.22 17.04 -11.29
N ASN A 15 -4.76 16.03 -10.57
CA ASN A 15 -5.00 15.88 -9.13
C ASN A 15 -3.71 15.94 -8.30
N ASP A 16 -2.56 16.13 -8.91
CA ASP A 16 -1.25 16.19 -8.26
C ASP A 16 -0.95 14.97 -7.40
N VAL A 17 -0.99 13.78 -8.02
CA VAL A 17 -0.74 12.51 -7.32
C VAL A 17 0.29 11.66 -8.06
N TYR A 18 1.36 11.27 -7.39
CA TYR A 18 2.24 10.20 -7.87
C TYR A 18 1.77 8.85 -7.36
N TYR A 19 1.89 7.82 -8.20
CA TYR A 19 1.47 6.48 -7.82
C TYR A 19 2.31 5.38 -8.44
N GLN A 20 2.35 4.24 -7.78
CA GLN A 20 2.80 2.96 -8.34
C GLN A 20 1.79 1.87 -7.98
N LEU A 21 1.51 0.99 -8.94
CA LEU A 21 0.58 -0.13 -8.79
C LEU A 21 1.32 -1.46 -8.93
N GLY A 22 0.78 -2.52 -8.32
CA GLY A 22 1.29 -3.88 -8.50
C GLY A 22 2.66 -4.14 -7.89
N LEU A 23 3.02 -3.43 -6.83
CA LEU A 23 4.29 -3.65 -6.10
C LEU A 23 4.16 -4.88 -5.21
N THR A 24 4.91 -5.94 -5.50
CA THR A 24 4.98 -7.11 -4.62
C THR A 24 5.72 -6.77 -3.34
N TYR A 25 5.12 -7.07 -2.19
CA TYR A 25 5.65 -6.73 -0.87
C TYR A 25 6.41 -7.88 -0.19
N CYS A 26 6.57 -9.00 -0.87
CA CYS A 26 7.38 -10.14 -0.41
C CYS A 26 8.24 -10.69 -1.55
N LEU A 27 9.35 -11.35 -1.20
CA LEU A 27 10.33 -11.85 -2.19
C LEU A 27 9.82 -13.03 -3.00
N LYS A 28 8.98 -13.86 -2.39
CA LYS A 28 8.39 -15.05 -3.00
C LYS A 28 6.91 -15.06 -2.65
N PRO A 29 6.09 -14.30 -3.40
CA PRO A 29 4.65 -14.32 -3.18
C PRO A 29 4.08 -15.71 -3.52
N ALA A 30 3.17 -16.20 -2.70
CA ALA A 30 2.38 -17.37 -3.04
C ALA A 30 1.41 -17.04 -4.20
N THR A 31 0.97 -15.77 -4.25
CA THR A 31 0.17 -15.24 -5.34
C THR A 31 0.41 -13.74 -5.52
N GLU A 32 0.98 -13.34 -6.65
CA GLU A 32 1.20 -11.92 -6.96
C GLU A 32 -0.09 -11.12 -7.06
N THR A 33 -1.19 -11.77 -7.44
CA THR A 33 -2.51 -11.15 -7.53
C THR A 33 -2.98 -10.55 -6.20
N TYR A 34 -2.70 -11.23 -5.09
CA TYR A 34 -3.12 -10.80 -3.76
C TYR A 34 -1.97 -10.22 -2.94
N GLU A 35 -0.74 -10.68 -3.14
CA GLU A 35 0.41 -10.24 -2.35
C GLU A 35 1.16 -9.08 -3.03
N SER A 36 0.39 -8.10 -3.45
CA SER A 36 0.87 -6.84 -4.03
C SER A 36 0.17 -5.65 -3.40
N LEU A 37 0.70 -4.45 -3.63
CA LEU A 37 0.12 -3.21 -3.12
C LEU A 37 0.25 -2.07 -4.14
N ALA A 38 -0.54 -1.04 -3.92
CA ALA A 38 -0.44 0.24 -4.60
C ALA A 38 -0.06 1.34 -3.61
N ILE A 39 0.71 2.32 -4.07
CA ILE A 39 1.12 3.49 -3.28
C ILE A 39 0.71 4.76 -3.99
N PHE A 40 0.12 5.68 -3.24
CA PHE A 40 -0.32 6.99 -3.71
C PHE A 40 0.28 8.07 -2.81
N VAL A 41 0.87 9.09 -3.45
CA VAL A 41 1.66 10.13 -2.79
C VAL A 41 1.20 11.49 -3.28
N PRO A 42 0.88 12.47 -2.39
CA PRO A 42 0.65 13.85 -2.80
C PRO A 42 1.83 14.41 -3.59
N GLY A 43 1.57 15.02 -4.75
CA GLY A 43 2.61 15.37 -5.71
C GLY A 43 3.69 16.29 -5.16
N ASN A 44 3.30 17.29 -4.36
CA ASN A 44 4.24 18.23 -3.75
C ASN A 44 5.26 17.58 -2.79
N PHE A 45 5.03 16.36 -2.33
CA PHE A 45 6.00 15.63 -1.51
C PHE A 45 7.20 15.09 -2.31
N PHE A 46 7.13 15.14 -3.63
CA PHE A 46 8.25 14.77 -4.48
C PHE A 46 8.78 15.95 -5.28
N THR A 47 10.07 15.94 -5.53
CA THR A 47 10.70 16.60 -6.67
C THR A 47 10.88 15.52 -7.73
N ALA A 48 10.39 15.77 -8.94
CA ALA A 48 10.33 14.75 -9.97
C ALA A 48 10.94 15.22 -11.30
N GLU A 49 11.60 14.29 -11.99
CA GLU A 49 12.09 14.45 -13.35
C GLU A 49 11.38 13.45 -14.25
N LYS A 50 10.79 13.94 -15.35
CA LYS A 50 10.10 13.07 -16.32
C LYS A 50 11.11 12.19 -17.06
N LYS A 51 10.84 10.89 -17.12
CA LYS A 51 11.64 9.87 -17.79
C LYS A 51 10.73 9.04 -18.71
N GLY A 52 10.53 9.48 -19.95
CA GLY A 52 9.56 8.86 -20.85
C GLY A 52 8.13 8.93 -20.29
N ASP A 53 7.51 7.79 -20.11
CA ASP A 53 6.15 7.67 -19.55
C ASP A 53 6.11 7.56 -18.02
N SER A 54 7.24 7.78 -17.34
CA SER A 54 7.38 7.68 -15.91
C SER A 54 8.14 8.87 -15.34
N TYR A 55 8.19 8.95 -14.02
CA TYR A 55 8.89 10.02 -13.30
C TYR A 55 9.90 9.42 -12.33
N SER A 56 11.09 10.02 -12.29
CA SER A 56 12.08 9.76 -11.26
C SER A 56 11.84 10.74 -10.12
N CYS A 57 11.45 10.21 -8.96
CA CYS A 57 11.01 11.00 -7.83
C CYS A 57 12.02 10.96 -6.69
N THR A 58 12.25 12.09 -6.06
CA THR A 58 13.05 12.27 -4.85
C THR A 58 12.20 13.00 -3.81
N VAL A 59 12.30 12.63 -2.54
CA VAL A 59 11.54 13.29 -1.47
C VAL A 59 11.92 14.76 -1.36
N ASN A 60 10.90 15.63 -1.39
CA ASN A 60 11.04 17.07 -1.16
C ASN A 60 10.87 17.37 0.33
N GLU A 61 11.95 17.33 1.08
CA GLU A 61 11.97 17.50 2.53
C GLU A 61 11.38 18.84 3.03
N LYS A 62 11.25 19.83 2.15
CA LYS A 62 10.71 21.16 2.48
C LYS A 62 9.20 21.27 2.22
N ALA A 63 8.59 20.26 1.63
CA ALA A 63 7.19 20.30 1.27
C ALA A 63 6.29 20.25 2.50
N VAL A 64 5.13 20.90 2.38
CA VAL A 64 4.01 20.79 3.32
C VAL A 64 2.76 20.55 2.49
N VAL A 65 2.01 19.52 2.83
CA VAL A 65 0.69 19.22 2.23
C VAL A 65 -0.30 19.01 3.38
N GLY A 66 -1.42 19.71 3.35
CA GLY A 66 -2.33 19.71 4.48
C GLY A 66 -1.62 20.09 5.78
N SER A 67 -1.61 19.20 6.74
CA SER A 67 -0.95 19.39 8.05
C SER A 67 0.38 18.69 8.20
N PHE A 68 0.91 18.08 7.13
CA PHE A 68 2.08 17.20 7.22
C PHE A 68 3.23 17.62 6.31
N THR A 69 4.42 17.28 6.76
CA THR A 69 5.67 17.26 5.99
C THR A 69 6.02 15.83 5.61
N PRO A 70 6.97 15.57 4.70
CA PRO A 70 7.42 14.22 4.39
C PRO A 70 7.84 13.42 5.62
N SER A 71 8.47 14.05 6.61
CA SER A 71 8.93 13.37 7.83
C SER A 71 7.82 13.13 8.87
N THR A 72 6.65 13.69 8.70
CA THR A 72 5.52 13.56 9.64
C THR A 72 4.26 12.95 9.01
N ALA A 73 4.23 12.79 7.69
CA ALA A 73 3.09 12.27 6.96
C ALA A 73 2.78 10.82 7.38
N PRO A 74 1.56 10.54 7.85
CA PRO A 74 1.16 9.19 8.21
C PRO A 74 0.92 8.34 6.97
N VAL A 75 1.06 7.03 7.12
CA VAL A 75 0.67 6.03 6.12
C VAL A 75 -0.68 5.45 6.50
N LEU A 76 -1.64 5.53 5.59
CA LEU A 76 -2.97 4.97 5.75
C LEU A 76 -3.13 3.72 4.90
N MET A 77 -3.58 2.62 5.50
CA MET A 77 -3.72 1.32 4.85
C MET A 77 -5.12 0.76 5.10
N PRO A 78 -6.01 0.74 4.09
CA PRO A 78 -7.37 0.30 4.24
C PRO A 78 -7.50 -1.23 4.26
N ILE A 79 -8.49 -1.72 5.02
CA ILE A 79 -8.96 -3.10 5.02
C ILE A 79 -10.44 -3.07 4.63
N ASN A 80 -10.70 -3.13 3.33
CA ASN A 80 -12.04 -2.95 2.75
C ASN A 80 -12.74 -4.28 2.48
N THR A 81 -12.54 -5.28 3.33
CA THR A 81 -13.18 -6.58 3.20
C THR A 81 -14.00 -6.94 4.42
N GLY A 82 -15.16 -7.56 4.18
CA GLY A 82 -15.96 -8.17 5.25
C GLY A 82 -15.47 -9.57 5.60
N SER A 83 -15.67 -9.99 6.84
CA SER A 83 -15.45 -11.39 7.27
C SER A 83 -14.07 -11.98 6.94
N VAL A 84 -13.01 -11.16 6.96
CA VAL A 84 -11.63 -11.60 6.67
C VAL A 84 -11.48 -12.15 5.24
N ALA A 85 -12.29 -11.67 4.30
CA ALA A 85 -12.16 -12.03 2.89
C ALA A 85 -10.87 -11.47 2.28
N ALA A 86 -10.42 -12.06 1.18
CA ALA A 86 -9.26 -11.57 0.44
C ALA A 86 -9.51 -10.17 -0.13
N GLN A 87 -8.46 -9.37 -0.22
CA GLN A 87 -8.48 -8.04 -0.81
C GLN A 87 -7.52 -7.98 -2.00
N LEU A 88 -8.01 -7.44 -3.12
CA LEU A 88 -7.16 -7.13 -4.27
C LEU A 88 -6.58 -5.72 -4.13
N SER A 89 -5.31 -5.57 -4.46
CA SER A 89 -4.73 -4.26 -4.70
C SER A 89 -5.33 -3.64 -5.98
N PRO A 90 -5.46 -2.31 -6.07
CA PRO A 90 -5.87 -1.65 -7.29
C PRO A 90 -4.96 -1.96 -8.47
N THR A 91 -5.55 -2.38 -9.58
CA THR A 91 -4.84 -2.62 -10.86
C THR A 91 -4.96 -1.44 -11.82
N LYS A 92 -5.82 -0.48 -11.50
CA LYS A 92 -6.02 0.78 -12.24
C LYS A 92 -6.01 1.94 -11.27
N TYR A 93 -5.49 3.07 -11.73
CA TYR A 93 -5.54 4.33 -10.99
C TYR A 93 -6.97 4.91 -10.99
N GLY A 94 -7.35 5.51 -9.89
CA GLY A 94 -8.58 6.28 -9.74
C GLY A 94 -8.44 7.23 -8.55
N TYR A 95 -8.86 8.49 -8.72
CA TYR A 95 -8.66 9.53 -7.73
C TYR A 95 -9.80 9.68 -6.71
N ASP A 96 -11.03 9.38 -7.07
CA ASP A 96 -12.22 9.69 -6.26
C ASP A 96 -12.11 9.24 -4.79
N GLY A 97 -11.65 8.02 -4.55
CA GLY A 97 -11.43 7.50 -3.20
C GLY A 97 -10.16 8.01 -2.50
N LEU A 98 -9.26 8.70 -3.22
CA LEU A 98 -7.98 9.17 -2.71
C LEU A 98 -8.02 10.62 -2.23
N LYS A 99 -8.93 11.42 -2.78
CA LYS A 99 -8.97 12.89 -2.59
C LYS A 99 -8.78 13.32 -1.13
N PRO A 100 -9.57 12.87 -0.14
CA PRO A 100 -9.44 13.35 1.22
C PRO A 100 -8.07 13.04 1.84
N TYR A 101 -7.44 11.93 1.45
CA TYR A 101 -6.13 11.54 1.98
C TYR A 101 -5.00 12.33 1.33
N MET A 102 -5.07 12.57 0.03
CA MET A 102 -4.07 13.35 -0.70
C MET A 102 -4.10 14.82 -0.26
N GLU A 103 -5.27 15.42 -0.13
CA GLU A 103 -5.44 16.79 0.35
C GLU A 103 -4.99 16.95 1.82
N ALA A 104 -5.16 15.94 2.63
CA ALA A 104 -4.70 15.94 4.03
C ALA A 104 -3.17 15.77 4.16
N GLY A 105 -2.46 15.36 3.11
CA GLY A 105 -1.02 15.10 3.14
C GLY A 105 -0.65 13.74 3.71
N CYS A 106 -1.52 12.75 3.55
CA CYS A 106 -1.26 11.36 3.94
C CYS A 106 -0.68 10.57 2.77
N ILE A 107 0.14 9.56 3.07
CA ILE A 107 0.53 8.54 2.10
C ILE A 107 -0.51 7.43 2.16
N TYR A 108 -1.09 7.07 1.02
CA TYR A 108 -2.11 6.04 0.95
C TYR A 108 -1.53 4.78 0.32
N VAL A 109 -1.49 3.70 1.08
CA VAL A 109 -0.97 2.41 0.63
C VAL A 109 -2.12 1.41 0.65
N TYR A 110 -2.50 0.90 -0.52
CA TYR A 110 -3.60 -0.05 -0.65
C TYR A 110 -3.04 -1.46 -0.86
N PRO A 111 -2.95 -2.30 0.19
CA PRO A 111 -2.44 -3.65 0.05
C PRO A 111 -3.52 -4.60 -0.46
N GLY A 112 -3.13 -5.52 -1.33
CA GLY A 112 -3.83 -6.78 -1.46
C GLY A 112 -3.40 -7.73 -0.35
N PHE A 113 -4.18 -8.75 -0.08
CA PHE A 113 -3.84 -9.85 0.82
C PHE A 113 -4.74 -11.05 0.57
N ARG A 114 -4.23 -12.23 0.85
CA ARG A 114 -4.99 -13.47 0.84
C ARG A 114 -6.05 -13.43 1.95
N GLY A 115 -7.12 -14.15 1.77
CA GLY A 115 -8.17 -14.21 2.76
C GLY A 115 -9.06 -15.43 2.60
N ARG A 116 -10.09 -15.53 3.44
CA ARG A 116 -11.02 -16.65 3.48
C ARG A 116 -11.65 -17.01 2.12
N SER A 117 -11.78 -16.05 1.22
CA SER A 117 -12.47 -16.23 -0.07
C SER A 117 -11.54 -16.53 -1.24
N ALA A 118 -10.24 -16.20 -1.16
CA ALA A 118 -9.31 -16.37 -2.28
C ALA A 118 -7.83 -16.21 -1.88
N GLY A 119 -6.94 -16.49 -2.81
CA GLY A 119 -5.50 -16.32 -2.63
C GLY A 119 -4.83 -17.43 -1.85
N TYR A 120 -5.35 -18.64 -1.93
CA TYR A 120 -4.80 -19.79 -1.22
C TYR A 120 -3.40 -20.14 -1.73
N ASP A 121 -2.53 -20.46 -0.79
CA ASP A 121 -1.25 -21.08 -1.10
C ASP A 121 -1.46 -22.60 -1.30
N THR A 122 -1.32 -23.05 -2.53
CA THR A 122 -1.38 -24.47 -2.88
C THR A 122 0.01 -25.13 -2.88
N SER A 123 1.06 -24.39 -2.56
CA SER A 123 2.45 -24.88 -2.58
C SER A 123 2.70 -25.96 -1.54
N SER A 124 1.90 -26.04 -0.48
CA SER A 124 1.98 -27.09 0.53
C SER A 124 1.40 -28.44 0.06
N GLY A 125 0.72 -28.49 -1.09
CA GLY A 125 0.07 -29.68 -1.62
C GLY A 125 -1.13 -30.18 -0.79
N SER A 126 -1.53 -29.46 0.26
CA SER A 126 -2.67 -29.80 1.10
C SER A 126 -3.82 -28.82 0.88
N ASN A 127 -4.91 -29.34 0.33
CA ASN A 127 -6.18 -28.61 0.24
C ASN A 127 -6.92 -28.54 1.58
N ASP A 128 -6.43 -29.22 2.62
CA ASP A 128 -7.05 -29.33 3.93
C ASP A 128 -6.60 -28.23 4.90
N LEU A 129 -5.54 -27.51 4.57
CA LEU A 129 -5.07 -26.38 5.38
C LEU A 129 -5.89 -25.15 5.06
N TYR A 130 -6.89 -24.91 5.88
CA TYR A 130 -7.70 -23.71 6.01
C TYR A 130 -7.48 -22.69 4.87
N PRO A 131 -8.16 -22.84 3.76
CA PRO A 131 -8.00 -21.92 2.66
C PRO A 131 -8.38 -20.52 3.12
N GLY A 132 -7.39 -19.64 3.24
CA GLY A 132 -7.58 -18.21 3.47
C GLY A 132 -8.13 -17.79 4.82
N GLY A 133 -8.18 -18.68 5.81
CA GLY A 133 -8.47 -18.29 7.19
C GLY A 133 -7.33 -17.48 7.82
N SER A 134 -7.53 -17.00 9.04
CA SER A 134 -6.43 -16.54 9.88
C SER A 134 -5.39 -17.68 10.00
N PRO A 135 -4.08 -17.44 9.81
CA PRO A 135 -3.43 -16.12 9.92
C PRO A 135 -3.08 -15.40 8.60
N TRP A 136 -3.43 -15.94 7.43
CA TRP A 136 -2.95 -15.44 6.15
C TRP A 136 -3.15 -13.92 5.93
N PRO A 137 -4.36 -13.35 6.11
CA PRO A 137 -4.56 -11.92 5.89
C PRO A 137 -3.71 -11.05 6.81
N VAL A 138 -3.54 -11.47 8.06
CA VAL A 138 -2.74 -10.75 9.06
C VAL A 138 -1.25 -10.80 8.71
N VAL A 139 -0.76 -11.97 8.28
CA VAL A 139 0.65 -12.15 7.87
C VAL A 139 0.96 -11.31 6.64
N ASP A 140 0.10 -11.36 5.64
CA ASP A 140 0.26 -10.60 4.41
C ASP A 140 0.22 -9.09 4.68
N PHE A 141 -0.73 -8.63 5.48
CA PHE A 141 -0.82 -7.22 5.83
C PHE A 141 0.39 -6.74 6.63
N LYS A 142 0.88 -7.55 7.58
CA LYS A 142 2.14 -7.25 8.29
C LYS A 142 3.35 -7.23 7.36
N ALA A 143 3.37 -8.06 6.32
CA ALA A 143 4.41 -8.01 5.29
C ALA A 143 4.34 -6.72 4.48
N ALA A 144 3.13 -6.26 4.12
CA ALA A 144 2.93 -4.97 3.47
C ALA A 144 3.41 -3.79 4.34
N ILE A 145 3.14 -3.80 5.66
CA ILE A 145 3.68 -2.79 6.59
C ILE A 145 5.22 -2.82 6.61
N ARG A 146 5.82 -4.01 6.65
CA ARG A 146 7.29 -4.14 6.61
C ARG A 146 7.88 -3.62 5.30
N PHE A 147 7.18 -3.83 4.18
CA PHE A 147 7.57 -3.29 2.88
C PHE A 147 7.62 -1.75 2.92
N VAL A 148 6.62 -1.10 3.49
CA VAL A 148 6.62 0.37 3.66
C VAL A 148 7.80 0.82 4.51
N ARG A 149 8.04 0.17 5.64
CA ARG A 149 9.16 0.49 6.54
C ARG A 149 10.53 0.27 5.88
N TYR A 150 10.67 -0.79 5.10
CA TYR A 150 11.89 -1.07 4.33
C TYR A 150 12.19 0.01 3.30
N ASN A 151 11.15 0.63 2.73
CA ASN A 151 11.25 1.68 1.73
C ASN A 151 11.10 3.10 2.31
N ALA A 152 11.23 3.29 3.61
CA ALA A 152 10.99 4.57 4.29
C ALA A 152 11.85 5.73 3.74
N THR A 153 13.05 5.44 3.22
CA THR A 153 13.93 6.47 2.63
C THR A 153 13.51 6.90 1.22
N ALA A 154 12.72 6.09 0.54
CA ALA A 154 12.19 6.37 -0.79
C ALA A 154 10.76 6.96 -0.76
N LEU A 155 10.13 6.94 0.40
CA LEU A 155 8.76 7.40 0.61
C LEU A 155 8.74 8.65 1.49
N PRO A 156 7.94 9.67 1.16
CA PRO A 156 7.78 10.87 1.96
C PRO A 156 6.81 10.63 3.13
N CYS A 157 7.19 9.79 4.09
CA CYS A 157 6.32 9.40 5.21
C CYS A 157 7.09 9.16 6.50
N ASP A 158 6.39 9.28 7.61
CA ASP A 158 6.81 8.69 8.88
C ASP A 158 6.35 7.22 8.92
N ALA A 159 7.24 6.31 8.54
CA ALA A 159 6.95 4.87 8.49
C ALA A 159 6.72 4.21 9.87
N SER A 160 6.90 4.96 10.97
CA SER A 160 6.48 4.53 12.30
C SER A 160 4.98 4.78 12.55
N ARG A 161 4.36 5.67 11.77
CA ARG A 161 2.97 6.07 11.87
C ARG A 161 2.12 5.42 10.78
N VAL A 162 1.93 4.11 10.88
CA VAL A 162 1.09 3.33 9.97
C VAL A 162 -0.26 3.07 10.63
N PHE A 163 -1.33 3.48 9.97
CA PHE A 163 -2.70 3.30 10.43
C PHE A 163 -3.44 2.30 9.52
N ALA A 164 -3.67 1.10 10.05
CA ALA A 164 -4.59 0.15 9.44
C ALA A 164 -6.01 0.44 9.92
N TYR A 165 -6.98 0.46 9.02
CA TYR A 165 -8.37 0.74 9.39
C TYR A 165 -9.34 -0.04 8.49
N GLY A 166 -10.51 -0.33 9.01
CA GLY A 166 -11.56 -1.02 8.28
C GLY A 166 -12.86 -1.13 9.06
N PHE A 167 -13.87 -1.69 8.40
CA PHE A 167 -15.19 -1.92 8.98
C PHE A 167 -15.46 -3.43 9.11
N ALA A 168 -16.34 -3.84 10.02
CA ALA A 168 -16.75 -5.22 10.26
C ALA A 168 -15.53 -6.15 10.40
N GLY A 169 -15.37 -7.13 9.53
CA GLY A 169 -14.21 -8.04 9.52
C GLY A 169 -12.88 -7.30 9.33
N GLY A 170 -12.86 -6.21 8.54
CA GLY A 170 -11.70 -5.34 8.39
C GLY A 170 -11.36 -4.61 9.69
N GLY A 171 -12.35 -4.16 10.44
CA GLY A 171 -12.17 -3.59 11.77
C GLY A 171 -11.58 -4.60 12.76
N GLY A 172 -12.10 -5.84 12.76
CA GLY A 172 -11.54 -6.93 13.56
C GLY A 172 -10.09 -7.26 13.18
N MET A 173 -9.79 -7.29 11.89
CA MET A 173 -8.43 -7.51 11.40
C MET A 173 -7.48 -6.37 11.81
N SER A 174 -7.91 -5.11 11.74
CA SER A 174 -7.09 -3.97 12.17
C SER A 174 -6.74 -4.05 13.67
N ALA A 175 -7.65 -4.51 14.50
CA ALA A 175 -7.40 -4.73 15.94
C ALA A 175 -6.36 -5.82 16.22
N VAL A 176 -6.32 -6.86 15.38
CA VAL A 176 -5.33 -7.96 15.51
C VAL A 176 -3.94 -7.54 15.02
N LEU A 177 -3.85 -6.52 14.17
CA LEU A 177 -2.58 -6.01 13.63
C LEU A 177 -1.80 -5.16 14.65
N GLY A 178 -2.47 -4.47 15.54
CA GLY A 178 -1.91 -3.66 16.64
C GLY A 178 -1.46 -4.50 17.80
#